data_97d75cb829d082c71c94f0f14e5e5501
#
_entry.id   97d75cb829d082c71c94f0f14e5e5501
#
_cell.length_a   1.000
_cell.length_b   1.000
_cell.length_c   1.000
_cell.angle_alpha   90.00
_cell.angle_beta   90.00
_cell.angle_gamma   90.00
#
_symmetry.space_group_name_H-M   'P 1'
#
loop_
_entity.id
_entity.type
_entity.pdbx_description
1 polymer ?
#
loop_
_entity_poly.entity_id
_entity_poly.type
_entity_poly.pdbx_seq_one_letter_code
_entity_poly.pdbx_strand_id
1 'polypeptide(L)'
;MPRKEDRKLAWLAALRLKHPPKRVYVCSFHFIDKKPTELHPDPELYLGYDRPPPKKRRKLTRTTLSVTASSDTNNTESVPDSTVLRSVELDQASISTQPPEPHLHSVHTQWEDPSQQDHQYCNRSCRKDVQDKMTQCDEVAYFILQNDAGALLYTGIALETFNTLVSTLEGYDNNEFTMPVRDQVLMTLMKLKSNRVIGDLSRQFHISQSMASKIISHWLDKLEEVLRPLIPWLPKETIQATMPEAFKKNFPNATCIIDCSETLLQKPRNLGSRGESYSHYYSHNTVKYLVAVAPCGLIMFVSAAYGGRCSDKFITMDSGILTYLKPGDEVMADRGFTIKDLLFERKVRLVIPAFTKKRRQLTEEQVTYTRRIANVRIHVERAIRRLKVYKILSQILQFSIYQFDIAAFLGKLLRE
;
A
#
# COMPACT_ATOMS: atom_id res chain seq x y z
N MET A 1 29.04 14.80 -20.50
CA MET A 1 29.63 13.99 -21.59
C MET A 1 30.77 14.75 -22.26
N PRO A 2 31.87 14.04 -22.63
CA PRO A 2 32.96 14.62 -23.38
C PRO A 2 32.52 15.14 -24.74
N ARG A 3 33.24 16.14 -25.28
CA ARG A 3 32.94 16.71 -26.62
C ARG A 3 33.50 15.83 -27.78
N LYS A 4 34.57 15.07 -27.51
CA LYS A 4 35.17 14.15 -28.51
C LYS A 4 34.34 12.88 -28.62
N GLU A 5 34.02 12.46 -29.82
CA GLU A 5 33.04 11.40 -30.08
C GLU A 5 33.56 10.03 -29.61
N ASP A 6 34.85 9.74 -29.80
CA ASP A 6 35.50 8.50 -29.30
C ASP A 6 35.40 8.35 -27.78
N ARG A 7 35.63 9.43 -27.03
CA ARG A 7 35.48 9.48 -25.58
C ARG A 7 34.01 9.34 -25.13
N LYS A 8 33.09 9.87 -25.93
CA LYS A 8 31.66 9.73 -25.67
C LYS A 8 31.21 8.28 -25.83
N LEU A 9 31.71 7.59 -26.83
CA LEU A 9 31.44 6.16 -27.06
C LEU A 9 32.02 5.29 -25.93
N ALA A 10 33.26 5.58 -25.47
CA ALA A 10 33.86 4.90 -24.33
C ALA A 10 33.02 5.06 -23.06
N TRP A 11 32.53 6.26 -22.75
CA TRP A 11 31.67 6.50 -21.60
C TRP A 11 30.30 5.80 -21.71
N LEU A 12 29.70 5.78 -22.91
CA LEU A 12 28.46 5.04 -23.15
C LEU A 12 28.63 3.53 -23.00
N ALA A 13 29.78 3.01 -23.45
CA ALA A 13 30.16 1.62 -23.27
C ALA A 13 30.36 1.26 -21.81
N ALA A 14 31.09 2.09 -21.04
CA ALA A 14 31.27 1.94 -19.59
C ALA A 14 29.93 1.94 -18.84
N LEU A 15 28.98 2.82 -19.23
CA LEU A 15 27.66 2.89 -18.61
C LEU A 15 26.70 1.78 -19.06
N ARG A 16 27.05 0.97 -20.05
CA ARG A 16 26.25 -0.14 -20.59
C ARG A 16 24.79 0.20 -20.88
N LEU A 17 24.52 1.41 -21.34
CA LEU A 17 23.18 1.88 -21.68
C LEU A 17 22.73 1.28 -23.01
N LYS A 18 21.65 0.49 -23.02
CA LYS A 18 21.07 -0.11 -24.25
C LYS A 18 20.49 0.93 -25.20
N HIS A 19 19.86 1.97 -24.65
CA HIS A 19 19.25 3.08 -25.38
C HIS A 19 19.63 4.38 -24.67
N PRO A 20 20.77 5.00 -25.02
CA PRO A 20 21.19 6.22 -24.35
C PRO A 20 20.25 7.37 -24.72
N PRO A 21 19.76 8.15 -23.73
CA PRO A 21 18.99 9.35 -24.00
C PRO A 21 19.83 10.40 -24.73
N LYS A 22 19.18 11.36 -25.38
CA LYS A 22 19.84 12.44 -26.16
C LYS A 22 20.92 13.19 -25.34
N ARG A 23 20.80 13.23 -24.01
CA ARG A 23 21.78 13.80 -23.09
C ARG A 23 22.00 12.87 -21.91
N VAL A 24 23.23 12.42 -21.71
CA VAL A 24 23.64 11.61 -20.56
C VAL A 24 24.52 12.48 -19.66
N TYR A 25 24.20 12.50 -18.37
CA TYR A 25 24.99 13.16 -17.32
C TYR A 25 25.62 12.10 -16.45
N VAL A 26 26.92 12.22 -16.16
CA VAL A 26 27.64 11.35 -15.25
C VAL A 26 28.13 12.21 -14.11
N CYS A 27 27.80 11.84 -12.88
CA CYS A 27 28.23 12.61 -11.72
C CYS A 27 29.68 12.29 -11.34
N SER A 28 30.31 13.17 -10.56
CA SER A 28 31.72 13.06 -10.15
C SER A 28 32.03 11.78 -9.35
N PHE A 29 31.05 11.19 -8.67
CA PHE A 29 31.23 9.96 -7.89
C PHE A 29 31.53 8.71 -8.72
N HIS A 30 31.25 8.74 -10.02
CA HIS A 30 31.59 7.62 -10.92
C HIS A 30 33.04 7.63 -11.38
N PHE A 31 33.83 8.63 -11.01
CA PHE A 31 35.25 8.73 -11.37
C PHE A 31 36.12 8.53 -10.13
N ILE A 32 37.23 7.80 -10.28
CA ILE A 32 38.21 7.55 -9.21
C ILE A 32 38.68 8.87 -8.62
N ASP A 33 39.04 9.84 -9.46
CA ASP A 33 39.54 11.16 -9.08
C ASP A 33 38.47 12.23 -8.92
N LYS A 34 37.18 11.82 -8.78
CA LYS A 34 36.00 12.71 -8.78
C LYS A 34 35.86 13.62 -10.01
N LYS A 35 36.69 13.42 -11.02
CA LYS A 35 36.70 14.06 -12.35
C LYS A 35 37.43 13.15 -13.34
N PRO A 36 37.16 13.23 -14.64
CA PRO A 36 37.95 12.52 -15.65
C PRO A 36 39.36 13.09 -15.69
N THR A 37 40.36 12.24 -15.51
CA THR A 37 41.81 12.58 -15.61
C THR A 37 42.44 11.84 -16.79
N GLU A 38 43.72 12.12 -17.09
CA GLU A 38 44.43 11.40 -18.16
C GLU A 38 44.68 9.94 -17.79
N LEU A 39 44.85 9.62 -16.50
CA LEU A 39 45.05 8.26 -15.97
C LEU A 39 43.73 7.50 -15.85
N HIS A 40 42.63 8.16 -15.41
CA HIS A 40 41.33 7.59 -15.22
C HIS A 40 40.27 8.38 -16.02
N PRO A 41 40.22 8.23 -17.34
CA PRO A 41 39.39 9.05 -18.21
C PRO A 41 37.93 8.66 -18.25
N ASP A 42 37.58 7.46 -17.82
CA ASP A 42 36.24 6.87 -17.96
C ASP A 42 35.57 6.68 -16.59
N PRO A 43 34.23 6.64 -16.50
CA PRO A 43 33.52 6.34 -15.27
C PRO A 43 33.69 4.86 -14.92
N GLU A 44 34.16 4.56 -13.72
CA GLU A 44 34.49 3.19 -13.26
C GLU A 44 33.77 2.79 -11.98
N LEU A 45 33.39 3.76 -11.11
CA LEU A 45 32.86 3.50 -9.79
C LEU A 45 31.31 3.54 -9.79
N TYR A 46 30.70 2.68 -8.97
CA TYR A 46 29.25 2.67 -8.71
C TYR A 46 28.37 2.57 -9.96
N LEU A 47 28.80 1.82 -10.97
CA LEU A 47 28.09 1.66 -12.25
C LEU A 47 26.95 0.64 -12.17
N GLY A 48 26.74 0.01 -11.01
CA GLY A 48 25.60 -0.87 -10.74
C GLY A 48 25.67 -2.28 -11.35
N TYR A 49 26.86 -2.74 -11.81
CA TYR A 49 27.05 -4.06 -12.41
C TYR A 49 28.19 -4.90 -11.82
N ASP A 50 28.46 -4.77 -10.54
CA ASP A 50 29.32 -5.73 -9.78
C ASP A 50 28.72 -7.14 -9.71
N ARG A 51 27.52 -7.34 -10.31
CA ARG A 51 26.91 -8.64 -10.50
C ARG A 51 27.26 -9.19 -11.89
N PRO A 52 27.62 -10.47 -12.01
CA PRO A 52 27.82 -11.10 -13.31
C PRO A 52 26.54 -10.92 -14.15
N PRO A 53 26.66 -10.67 -15.47
CA PRO A 53 25.49 -10.40 -16.31
C PRO A 53 24.49 -11.56 -16.20
N PRO A 54 23.18 -11.28 -16.09
CA PRO A 54 22.19 -12.34 -15.99
C PRO A 54 22.31 -13.27 -17.20
N LYS A 55 22.39 -14.58 -16.94
CA LYS A 55 22.47 -15.62 -17.98
C LYS A 55 21.35 -15.36 -19.00
N LYS A 56 21.68 -15.21 -20.28
CA LYS A 56 20.70 -15.04 -21.36
C LYS A 56 19.65 -16.14 -21.27
N ARG A 57 18.39 -15.78 -21.03
CA ARG A 57 17.26 -16.72 -21.09
C ARG A 57 17.23 -17.33 -22.48
N ARG A 58 17.27 -18.69 -22.55
CA ARG A 58 17.02 -19.43 -23.81
C ARG A 58 15.64 -18.95 -24.34
N LYS A 59 15.61 -18.58 -25.64
CA LYS A 59 14.34 -18.33 -26.33
C LYS A 59 13.53 -19.62 -26.30
N LEU A 60 12.38 -19.63 -25.67
CA LEU A 60 11.39 -20.68 -25.79
C LEU A 60 10.86 -20.65 -27.23
N THR A 61 11.29 -21.61 -28.03
CA THR A 61 10.64 -21.91 -29.31
C THR A 61 9.28 -22.53 -29.00
N ARG A 62 8.19 -21.85 -29.38
CA ARG A 62 6.85 -22.43 -29.36
C ARG A 62 6.85 -23.57 -30.38
N THR A 63 6.85 -24.81 -29.91
CA THR A 63 6.49 -25.98 -30.72
C THR A 63 4.96 -25.98 -30.83
N THR A 64 4.45 -25.61 -31.98
CA THR A 64 3.05 -25.84 -32.35
C THR A 64 2.88 -27.33 -32.55
N LEU A 65 2.22 -27.99 -31.60
CA LEU A 65 1.69 -29.35 -31.79
C LEU A 65 0.54 -29.28 -32.77
N SER A 66 0.75 -29.63 -34.01
CA SER A 66 -0.32 -29.97 -34.96
C SER A 66 -0.81 -31.37 -34.61
N VAL A 67 -2.05 -31.43 -34.16
CA VAL A 67 -2.81 -32.70 -34.03
C VAL A 67 -3.22 -33.13 -35.41
N THR A 68 -2.58 -34.18 -35.95
CA THR A 68 -3.17 -35.00 -37.03
C THR A 68 -3.30 -36.41 -36.49
N ALA A 69 -4.52 -36.90 -36.46
CA ALA A 69 -4.86 -38.26 -36.22
C ALA A 69 -4.56 -39.09 -37.49
N SER A 70 -3.88 -40.25 -37.33
CA SER A 70 -4.21 -41.51 -38.02
C SER A 70 -3.18 -42.58 -37.68
N SER A 71 -3.66 -43.64 -37.10
CA SER A 71 -3.50 -45.10 -37.36
C SER A 71 -2.16 -45.69 -37.78
N ASP A 72 -1.78 -46.66 -36.96
CA ASP A 72 -1.25 -48.01 -37.27
C ASP A 72 0.24 -48.24 -37.65
N THR A 73 0.71 -49.24 -36.94
CA THR A 73 1.69 -50.36 -37.27
C THR A 73 3.16 -50.17 -36.91
N ASN A 74 3.51 -51.06 -35.97
CA ASN A 74 4.73 -51.90 -35.84
C ASN A 74 6.02 -51.49 -36.56
N ASN A 75 7.14 -51.39 -35.85
CA ASN A 75 8.25 -52.30 -35.83
C ASN A 75 9.49 -51.75 -35.09
N THR A 76 9.96 -52.60 -34.16
CA THR A 76 11.32 -53.05 -33.83
C THR A 76 12.55 -52.23 -34.25
N GLU A 77 13.51 -52.28 -33.30
CA GLU A 77 15.00 -52.10 -33.44
C GLU A 77 15.49 -50.66 -33.27
N SER A 78 16.46 -50.33 -32.45
CA SER A 78 17.64 -50.96 -31.84
C SER A 78 18.32 -49.90 -30.97
N VAL A 79 18.89 -50.34 -29.87
CA VAL A 79 19.84 -49.61 -29.00
C VAL A 79 21.22 -49.54 -29.69
N PRO A 80 22.07 -48.54 -29.45
CA PRO A 80 23.19 -48.73 -28.56
C PRO A 80 23.44 -47.53 -27.62
N ASP A 81 23.64 -47.80 -26.37
CA ASP A 81 24.84 -48.18 -25.59
C ASP A 81 25.73 -47.01 -25.16
N SER A 82 26.13 -47.21 -23.96
CA SER A 82 27.30 -46.80 -23.21
C SER A 82 27.23 -45.52 -22.35
N THR A 83 27.21 -45.76 -21.04
CA THR A 83 28.33 -45.41 -20.15
C THR A 83 28.14 -46.02 -18.74
N VAL A 84 28.80 -47.09 -18.50
CA VAL A 84 29.69 -47.51 -17.39
C VAL A 84 29.49 -46.76 -16.06
N LEU A 85 29.00 -47.49 -15.06
CA LEU A 85 29.33 -47.30 -13.66
C LEU A 85 29.87 -48.63 -13.08
N ARG A 86 31.08 -48.52 -12.57
CA ARG A 86 31.86 -49.52 -11.90
C ARG A 86 31.15 -50.07 -10.68
N SER A 87 30.89 -51.35 -10.68
CA SER A 87 30.63 -52.20 -9.51
C SER A 87 31.94 -52.55 -8.84
N VAL A 88 32.00 -52.34 -7.55
CA VAL A 88 33.05 -52.89 -6.67
C VAL A 88 32.45 -54.12 -6.01
N GLU A 89 32.94 -55.27 -6.41
CA GLU A 89 32.71 -56.55 -5.70
C GLU A 89 33.48 -56.55 -4.39
N LEU A 90 32.84 -56.98 -3.33
CA LEU A 90 33.46 -57.36 -2.08
C LEU A 90 32.96 -58.76 -1.68
N ASP A 91 33.92 -59.58 -1.45
CA ASP A 91 33.90 -61.01 -1.23
C ASP A 91 32.96 -61.49 -0.11
N GLN A 92 32.31 -62.60 -0.39
CA GLN A 92 31.60 -63.46 0.58
C GLN A 92 32.60 -64.16 1.46
N ALA A 93 32.55 -63.85 2.79
CA ALA A 93 33.05 -64.74 3.81
C ALA A 93 31.89 -65.09 4.73
N SER A 94 31.45 -66.33 4.64
CA SER A 94 30.47 -66.97 5.47
C SER A 94 31.00 -67.18 6.90
N ILE A 95 30.40 -66.49 7.88
CA ILE A 95 30.48 -66.86 9.30
C ILE A 95 29.05 -66.87 9.85
N SER A 96 28.59 -68.08 10.10
CA SER A 96 27.38 -68.37 10.87
C SER A 96 27.60 -68.04 12.34
N THR A 97 26.91 -67.00 12.83
CA THR A 97 26.62 -66.85 14.26
C THR A 97 25.27 -66.16 14.38
N GLN A 98 24.30 -66.89 14.90
CA GLN A 98 23.02 -66.32 15.32
C GLN A 98 23.26 -65.25 16.37
N PRO A 99 22.66 -64.05 16.23
CA PRO A 99 22.65 -63.10 17.31
C PRO A 99 21.65 -63.54 18.40
N PRO A 100 21.96 -63.33 19.68
CA PRO A 100 21.04 -63.63 20.79
C PRO A 100 19.81 -62.76 20.67
N GLU A 101 18.66 -63.35 20.96
CA GLU A 101 17.38 -62.62 21.06
C GLU A 101 17.52 -61.46 22.04
N PRO A 102 17.11 -60.27 21.70
CA PRO A 102 17.04 -59.17 22.63
C PRO A 102 15.91 -59.45 23.64
N HIS A 103 16.28 -59.60 24.90
CA HIS A 103 15.33 -59.56 26.04
C HIS A 103 14.64 -58.19 25.96
N LEU A 104 13.41 -58.14 25.47
CA LEU A 104 12.49 -57.03 25.59
C LEU A 104 12.13 -56.88 27.07
N HIS A 105 12.90 -56.06 27.79
CA HIS A 105 12.38 -55.43 29.00
C HIS A 105 11.25 -54.51 28.56
N SER A 106 10.00 -54.87 28.88
CA SER A 106 8.86 -53.99 28.78
C SER A 106 9.09 -52.81 29.72
N VAL A 107 9.64 -51.74 29.19
CA VAL A 107 9.57 -50.44 29.86
C VAL A 107 8.11 -50.06 29.81
N HIS A 108 7.40 -50.18 30.93
CA HIS A 108 6.12 -49.53 31.13
C HIS A 108 6.37 -48.02 30.95
N THR A 109 6.26 -47.56 29.71
CA THR A 109 6.08 -46.13 29.48
C THR A 109 4.68 -45.81 30.01
N GLN A 110 4.61 -44.89 30.97
CA GLN A 110 3.37 -44.29 31.47
C GLN A 110 2.66 -43.44 30.40
N TRP A 111 2.61 -43.90 29.17
CA TRP A 111 1.80 -43.32 28.13
C TRP A 111 0.52 -44.16 28.06
N GLU A 112 -0.46 -43.75 28.86
CA GLU A 112 -1.84 -44.13 28.60
C GLU A 112 -2.18 -43.61 27.18
N ASP A 113 -2.66 -44.53 26.35
CA ASP A 113 -3.03 -44.21 24.96
C ASP A 113 -4.05 -43.07 24.95
N PRO A 114 -3.72 -41.83 24.43
CA PRO A 114 -4.68 -40.72 24.42
C PRO A 114 -5.96 -41.05 23.66
N SER A 115 -5.92 -42.05 22.76
CA SER A 115 -7.09 -42.45 21.97
C SER A 115 -8.19 -43.11 22.83
N GLN A 116 -7.86 -43.70 23.98
CA GLN A 116 -8.87 -44.26 24.86
C GLN A 116 -9.59 -43.21 25.71
N GLN A 117 -8.97 -42.06 25.96
CA GLN A 117 -9.62 -40.93 26.63
C GLN A 117 -10.44 -40.09 25.67
N ASP A 118 -10.05 -40.00 24.42
CA ASP A 118 -10.78 -39.22 23.37
C ASP A 118 -12.15 -39.82 23.01
N HIS A 119 -12.34 -41.14 23.22
CA HIS A 119 -13.63 -41.77 22.95
C HIS A 119 -14.69 -41.59 24.02
N GLN A 120 -14.36 -41.05 25.20
CA GLN A 120 -15.36 -40.72 26.21
C GLN A 120 -16.20 -39.47 25.90
N TYR A 121 -15.80 -38.67 24.95
CA TYR A 121 -16.58 -37.49 24.48
C TYR A 121 -17.77 -37.87 23.62
N CYS A 122 -17.92 -39.12 23.21
CA CYS A 122 -19.05 -39.62 22.42
C CYS A 122 -20.18 -40.26 23.23
N ASN A 123 -20.26 -40.01 24.52
CA ASN A 123 -21.40 -40.44 25.30
C ASN A 123 -22.67 -39.69 24.88
N ARG A 124 -23.77 -40.41 24.64
CA ARG A 124 -25.08 -39.92 24.17
C ARG A 124 -25.69 -38.79 25.01
N SER A 125 -25.16 -38.47 26.17
CA SER A 125 -25.57 -37.33 27.01
C SER A 125 -25.09 -35.98 26.49
N CYS A 126 -24.04 -35.96 25.66
CA CYS A 126 -23.47 -34.69 25.09
C CYS A 126 -24.25 -34.10 23.90
N ARG A 127 -25.34 -34.72 23.47
CA ARG A 127 -26.16 -34.16 22.38
C ARG A 127 -26.91 -32.88 22.77
N LYS A 128 -26.99 -32.52 24.05
CA LYS A 128 -27.59 -31.26 24.49
C LYS A 128 -26.60 -30.10 24.45
N ASP A 129 -25.30 -30.36 24.52
CA ASP A 129 -24.26 -29.33 24.57
C ASP A 129 -23.69 -28.92 23.20
N VAL A 130 -24.21 -29.52 22.11
CA VAL A 130 -23.75 -29.17 20.75
C VAL A 130 -24.17 -27.77 20.35
N GLN A 131 -25.22 -27.21 20.98
CA GLN A 131 -25.57 -25.80 20.77
C GLN A 131 -24.57 -24.85 21.46
N ASP A 132 -24.06 -25.21 22.64
CA ASP A 132 -23.10 -24.37 23.35
C ASP A 132 -21.68 -24.41 22.75
N LYS A 133 -21.34 -25.45 21.98
CA LYS A 133 -20.05 -25.51 21.27
C LYS A 133 -19.99 -24.64 20.03
N MET A 134 -21.11 -24.29 19.43
CA MET A 134 -21.15 -23.30 18.34
C MET A 134 -20.94 -21.89 18.84
N THR A 135 -21.23 -21.61 20.11
CA THR A 135 -21.03 -20.29 20.72
C THR A 135 -19.59 -20.06 21.23
N GLN A 136 -18.79 -21.11 21.40
CA GLN A 136 -17.42 -21.00 21.91
C GLN A 136 -16.37 -20.56 20.86
N CYS A 137 -16.74 -20.50 19.59
CA CYS A 137 -15.85 -20.02 18.50
C CYS A 137 -16.16 -18.60 18.05
N ASP A 138 -17.06 -17.85 18.74
CA ASP A 138 -17.91 -16.92 18.01
C ASP A 138 -17.53 -15.46 18.07
N GLU A 139 -16.61 -15.04 18.92
CA GLU A 139 -16.25 -13.63 18.93
C GLU A 139 -14.75 -13.41 18.67
N VAL A 140 -14.40 -13.34 17.40
CA VAL A 140 -13.03 -12.95 16.99
C VAL A 140 -12.65 -11.62 17.61
N ALA A 141 -13.61 -10.69 17.74
CA ALA A 141 -13.40 -9.41 18.41
C ALA A 141 -13.00 -9.58 19.87
N TYR A 142 -13.56 -10.54 20.59
CA TYR A 142 -13.21 -10.80 21.99
C TYR A 142 -11.74 -11.16 22.15
N PHE A 143 -11.19 -12.01 21.28
CA PHE A 143 -9.79 -12.42 21.36
C PHE A 143 -8.82 -11.32 20.89
N ILE A 144 -9.20 -10.51 19.93
CA ILE A 144 -8.34 -9.48 19.33
C ILE A 144 -8.37 -8.19 20.15
N LEU A 145 -9.52 -7.80 20.70
CA LEU A 145 -9.75 -6.51 21.35
C LEU A 145 -9.75 -6.60 22.88
N GLN A 146 -8.74 -7.25 23.45
CA GLN A 146 -8.62 -7.38 24.91
C GLN A 146 -8.13 -6.12 25.61
N ASN A 147 -7.44 -5.24 24.88
CA ASN A 147 -6.85 -4.01 25.41
C ASN A 147 -6.68 -2.96 24.31
N ASP A 148 -6.33 -1.73 24.72
CA ASP A 148 -6.09 -0.61 23.80
C ASP A 148 -4.95 -0.88 22.81
N ALA A 149 -3.91 -1.60 23.21
CA ALA A 149 -2.80 -1.92 22.31
C ALA A 149 -3.25 -2.82 21.16
N GLY A 150 -4.09 -3.82 21.43
CA GLY A 150 -4.73 -4.66 20.41
C GLY A 150 -5.67 -3.85 19.52
N ALA A 151 -6.53 -3.03 20.12
CA ALA A 151 -7.46 -2.18 19.38
C ALA A 151 -6.72 -1.22 18.44
N LEU A 152 -5.72 -0.48 18.91
CA LEU A 152 -4.90 0.42 18.10
C LEU A 152 -4.13 -0.31 17.01
N LEU A 153 -3.63 -1.52 17.28
CA LEU A 153 -2.88 -2.31 16.31
C LEU A 153 -3.76 -2.73 15.13
N TYR A 154 -4.94 -3.27 15.42
CA TYR A 154 -5.81 -3.89 14.42
C TYR A 154 -6.80 -2.90 13.78
N THR A 155 -7.32 -1.95 14.54
CA THR A 155 -8.34 -0.99 14.07
C THR A 155 -7.79 0.42 13.86
N GLY A 156 -6.76 0.81 14.59
CA GLY A 156 -6.17 2.15 14.57
C GLY A 156 -6.85 3.15 15.51
N ILE A 157 -7.85 2.72 16.29
CA ILE A 157 -8.57 3.50 17.30
C ILE A 157 -8.48 2.82 18.66
N ALA A 158 -8.67 3.58 19.75
CA ALA A 158 -8.70 3.05 21.11
C ALA A 158 -9.93 2.15 21.31
N LEU A 159 -9.87 1.25 22.29
CA LEU A 159 -10.93 0.28 22.56
C LEU A 159 -12.26 0.96 22.93
N GLU A 160 -12.20 2.00 23.74
CA GLU A 160 -13.38 2.79 24.10
C GLU A 160 -14.06 3.43 22.88
N THR A 161 -13.25 4.05 22.00
CA THR A 161 -13.74 4.63 20.74
C THR A 161 -14.33 3.56 19.82
N PHE A 162 -13.71 2.38 19.78
CA PHE A 162 -14.23 1.24 19.01
C PHE A 162 -15.59 0.80 19.55
N ASN A 163 -15.74 0.67 20.87
CA ASN A 163 -17.00 0.27 21.51
C ASN A 163 -18.12 1.31 21.24
N THR A 164 -17.81 2.60 21.38
CA THR A 164 -18.74 3.68 21.07
C THR A 164 -19.17 3.65 19.60
N LEU A 165 -18.23 3.42 18.69
CA LEU A 165 -18.51 3.29 17.26
C LEU A 165 -19.45 2.10 16.99
N VAL A 166 -19.18 0.92 17.57
CA VAL A 166 -20.02 -0.27 17.40
C VAL A 166 -21.43 -0.01 17.92
N SER A 167 -21.57 0.52 19.13
CA SER A 167 -22.90 0.85 19.71
C SER A 167 -23.68 1.85 18.84
N THR A 168 -23.00 2.80 18.22
CA THR A 168 -23.63 3.73 17.27
C THR A 168 -24.10 3.01 16.01
N LEU A 169 -23.30 2.06 15.51
CA LEU A 169 -23.56 1.34 14.27
C LEU A 169 -24.60 0.23 14.42
N GLU A 170 -24.76 -0.34 15.61
CA GLU A 170 -25.80 -1.35 15.90
C GLU A 170 -27.20 -0.86 15.54
N GLY A 171 -27.48 0.45 15.68
CA GLY A 171 -28.74 1.07 15.24
C GLY A 171 -28.97 1.10 13.73
N TYR A 172 -27.93 0.85 12.93
CA TYR A 172 -27.97 0.79 11.45
C TYR A 172 -27.88 -0.63 10.88
N ASP A 173 -27.79 -1.64 11.76
CA ASP A 173 -27.76 -3.04 11.34
C ASP A 173 -29.15 -3.50 10.90
N ASN A 174 -29.25 -3.95 9.67
CA ASN A 174 -30.49 -4.51 9.10
C ASN A 174 -30.58 -6.03 9.27
N ASN A 175 -29.75 -6.62 10.13
CA ASN A 175 -29.63 -8.09 10.30
C ASN A 175 -29.38 -8.84 8.97
N GLU A 176 -28.67 -8.20 8.04
CA GLU A 176 -28.37 -8.78 6.72
C GLU A 176 -27.37 -9.93 6.84
N PHE A 177 -26.53 -9.90 7.86
CA PHE A 177 -25.45 -10.87 8.07
C PHE A 177 -25.62 -11.59 9.40
N THR A 178 -25.33 -12.90 9.43
CA THR A 178 -25.40 -13.73 10.65
C THR A 178 -24.28 -13.45 11.66
N MET A 179 -23.21 -12.79 11.22
CA MET A 179 -22.07 -12.42 12.06
C MET A 179 -22.45 -11.26 13.00
N PRO A 180 -21.97 -11.23 14.27
CA PRO A 180 -22.16 -10.07 15.15
C PRO A 180 -21.63 -8.78 14.54
N VAL A 181 -22.35 -7.66 14.72
CA VAL A 181 -21.94 -6.33 14.19
C VAL A 181 -20.54 -5.95 14.63
N ARG A 182 -20.18 -6.26 15.86
CA ARG A 182 -18.84 -6.04 16.41
C ARG A 182 -17.74 -6.67 15.56
N ASP A 183 -17.91 -7.92 15.14
CA ASP A 183 -16.95 -8.64 14.29
C ASP A 183 -16.94 -8.11 12.85
N GLN A 184 -18.11 -7.73 12.33
CA GLN A 184 -18.22 -7.13 10.99
C GLN A 184 -17.46 -5.79 10.92
N VAL A 185 -17.65 -4.92 11.92
CA VAL A 185 -16.97 -3.62 12.03
C VAL A 185 -15.47 -3.82 12.25
N LEU A 186 -15.07 -4.76 13.14
CA LEU A 186 -13.68 -5.10 13.37
C LEU A 186 -12.99 -5.52 12.07
N MET A 187 -13.59 -6.45 11.32
CA MET A 187 -13.04 -6.93 10.03
C MET A 187 -12.86 -5.77 9.04
N THR A 188 -13.82 -4.86 8.98
CA THR A 188 -13.76 -3.67 8.11
C THR A 188 -12.64 -2.73 8.51
N LEU A 189 -12.50 -2.42 9.81
CA LEU A 189 -11.41 -1.59 10.31
C LEU A 189 -10.03 -2.24 10.14
N MET A 190 -9.93 -3.56 10.33
CA MET A 190 -8.70 -4.31 10.03
C MET A 190 -8.33 -4.22 8.55
N LYS A 191 -9.31 -4.24 7.65
CA LYS A 191 -9.07 -4.01 6.22
C LYS A 191 -8.52 -2.62 5.97
N LEU A 192 -9.13 -1.59 6.53
CA LEU A 192 -8.67 -0.20 6.41
C LEU A 192 -7.25 -0.02 6.99
N LYS A 193 -7.04 -0.46 8.23
CA LYS A 193 -5.80 -0.25 8.98
C LYS A 193 -4.61 -1.00 8.40
N SER A 194 -4.79 -2.28 8.10
CA SER A 194 -3.70 -3.20 7.76
C SER A 194 -3.67 -3.58 6.28
N ASN A 195 -4.71 -3.23 5.51
CA ASN A 195 -4.91 -3.60 4.10
C ASN A 195 -4.74 -5.12 3.85
N ARG A 196 -5.23 -5.94 4.79
CA ARG A 196 -5.16 -7.41 4.67
C ARG A 196 -5.91 -7.91 3.45
N VAL A 197 -5.44 -9.02 2.89
CA VAL A 197 -6.12 -9.71 1.79
C VAL A 197 -7.46 -10.27 2.29
N ILE A 198 -8.51 -10.16 1.47
CA ILE A 198 -9.85 -10.66 1.84
C ILE A 198 -9.82 -12.14 2.21
N GLY A 199 -9.01 -12.95 1.52
CA GLY A 199 -8.82 -14.36 1.85
C GLY A 199 -8.21 -14.64 3.22
N ASP A 200 -7.38 -13.74 3.75
CA ASP A 200 -6.84 -13.82 5.11
C ASP A 200 -7.91 -13.47 6.14
N LEU A 201 -8.63 -12.36 5.93
CA LEU A 201 -9.74 -11.96 6.77
C LEU A 201 -10.85 -13.02 6.81
N SER A 202 -11.23 -13.58 5.67
CA SER A 202 -12.28 -14.60 5.61
C SER A 202 -11.93 -15.84 6.42
N ARG A 203 -10.65 -16.26 6.43
CA ARG A 203 -10.18 -17.39 7.25
C ARG A 203 -10.19 -17.04 8.73
N GLN A 204 -9.77 -15.83 9.09
CA GLN A 204 -9.73 -15.38 10.48
C GLN A 204 -11.13 -15.29 11.11
N PHE A 205 -12.12 -14.87 10.31
CA PHE A 205 -13.50 -14.73 10.76
C PHE A 205 -14.39 -15.93 10.37
N HIS A 206 -13.80 -17.03 9.91
CA HIS A 206 -14.49 -18.30 9.57
C HIS A 206 -15.65 -18.15 8.58
N ILE A 207 -15.54 -17.25 7.60
CA ILE A 207 -16.53 -16.98 6.56
C ILE A 207 -15.97 -17.15 5.15
N SER A 208 -16.83 -17.16 4.14
CA SER A 208 -16.38 -17.18 2.74
C SER A 208 -15.79 -15.83 2.32
N GLN A 209 -14.89 -15.83 1.32
CA GLN A 209 -14.30 -14.58 0.79
C GLN A 209 -15.37 -13.66 0.19
N SER A 210 -16.41 -14.22 -0.44
CA SER A 210 -17.51 -13.44 -0.98
C SER A 210 -18.32 -12.76 0.10
N MET A 211 -18.56 -13.44 1.23
CA MET A 211 -19.22 -12.86 2.40
C MET A 211 -18.37 -11.76 3.01
N ALA A 212 -17.08 -12.00 3.25
CA ALA A 212 -16.17 -10.98 3.77
C ALA A 212 -16.14 -9.71 2.88
N SER A 213 -16.14 -9.89 1.55
CA SER A 213 -16.19 -8.76 0.62
C SER A 213 -17.49 -7.97 0.72
N LYS A 214 -18.64 -8.65 0.84
CA LYS A 214 -19.96 -8.01 1.00
C LYS A 214 -20.03 -7.22 2.30
N ILE A 215 -19.65 -7.84 3.42
CA ILE A 215 -19.63 -7.20 4.75
C ILE A 215 -18.76 -5.96 4.73
N ILE A 216 -17.52 -6.06 4.22
CA ILE A 216 -16.61 -4.91 4.15
C ILE A 216 -17.19 -3.79 3.30
N SER A 217 -17.76 -4.09 2.12
CA SER A 217 -18.37 -3.07 1.28
C SER A 217 -19.57 -2.41 1.96
N HIS A 218 -20.47 -3.18 2.56
CA HIS A 218 -21.61 -2.67 3.30
C HIS A 218 -21.19 -1.71 4.43
N TRP A 219 -20.25 -2.12 5.27
CA TRP A 219 -19.81 -1.28 6.38
C TRP A 219 -18.94 -0.11 5.97
N LEU A 220 -18.26 -0.15 4.83
CA LEU A 220 -17.60 1.04 4.30
C LEU A 220 -18.62 2.12 3.97
N ASP A 221 -19.71 1.76 3.27
CA ASP A 221 -20.78 2.69 2.90
C ASP A 221 -21.49 3.26 4.15
N LYS A 222 -21.81 2.39 5.11
CA LYS A 222 -22.45 2.81 6.37
C LYS A 222 -21.56 3.69 7.26
N LEU A 223 -20.29 3.33 7.38
CA LEU A 223 -19.32 4.16 8.10
C LEU A 223 -19.19 5.55 7.46
N GLU A 224 -19.18 5.65 6.14
CA GLU A 224 -19.15 6.92 5.45
C GLU A 224 -20.41 7.75 5.79
N GLU A 225 -21.60 7.17 5.66
CA GLU A 225 -22.86 7.82 5.92
C GLU A 225 -22.94 8.38 7.35
N VAL A 226 -22.63 7.54 8.35
CA VAL A 226 -22.72 7.89 9.77
C VAL A 226 -21.66 8.91 10.20
N LEU A 227 -20.45 8.77 9.67
CA LEU A 227 -19.31 9.54 10.12
C LEU A 227 -19.07 10.84 9.30
N ARG A 228 -19.68 10.98 8.12
CA ARG A 228 -19.54 12.17 7.26
C ARG A 228 -19.89 13.48 7.99
N PRO A 229 -20.95 13.59 8.80
CA PRO A 229 -21.28 14.81 9.53
C PRO A 229 -20.21 15.24 10.55
N LEU A 230 -19.34 14.34 11.00
CA LEU A 230 -18.29 14.63 11.97
C LEU A 230 -17.08 15.36 11.35
N ILE A 231 -17.11 15.63 10.04
CA ILE A 231 -16.05 16.36 9.35
C ILE A 231 -16.53 17.79 9.04
N PRO A 232 -16.37 18.76 9.94
CA PRO A 232 -16.79 20.11 9.67
C PRO A 232 -15.75 20.88 8.86
N TRP A 233 -16.21 21.76 7.98
CA TRP A 233 -15.41 22.88 7.56
C TRP A 233 -15.42 23.92 8.67
N LEU A 234 -14.27 24.18 9.28
CA LEU A 234 -14.19 25.07 10.43
C LEU A 234 -14.56 26.52 10.07
N PRO A 235 -15.33 27.22 10.93
CA PRO A 235 -15.55 28.67 10.82
C PRO A 235 -14.22 29.43 10.91
N LYS A 236 -14.16 30.60 10.28
CA LYS A 236 -12.96 31.45 10.25
C LYS A 236 -12.48 31.84 11.64
N GLU A 237 -13.42 32.13 12.52
CA GLU A 237 -13.20 32.50 13.93
C GLU A 237 -12.50 31.35 14.68
N THR A 238 -12.94 30.11 14.46
CA THR A 238 -12.34 28.92 15.07
C THR A 238 -10.93 28.68 14.51
N ILE A 239 -10.73 28.85 13.20
CA ILE A 239 -9.43 28.74 12.56
C ILE A 239 -8.45 29.74 13.16
N GLN A 240 -8.88 31.00 13.34
CA GLN A 240 -8.05 32.04 13.92
C GLN A 240 -7.73 31.79 15.40
N ALA A 241 -8.71 31.35 16.19
CA ALA A 241 -8.55 31.04 17.60
C ALA A 241 -7.55 29.92 17.84
N THR A 242 -7.58 28.86 16.97
CA THR A 242 -6.72 27.67 17.08
C THR A 242 -5.43 27.78 16.28
N MET A 243 -5.18 28.94 15.65
CA MET A 243 -4.04 29.15 14.76
C MET A 243 -2.69 29.13 15.52
N PRO A 244 -1.72 28.32 15.11
CA PRO A 244 -0.37 28.33 15.71
C PRO A 244 0.35 29.66 15.49
N GLU A 245 1.24 30.03 16.42
CA GLU A 245 2.02 31.29 16.38
C GLU A 245 2.79 31.51 15.08
N ALA A 246 3.32 30.44 14.49
CA ALA A 246 4.05 30.51 13.21
C ALA A 246 3.18 31.05 12.06
N PHE A 247 1.88 30.70 12.07
CA PHE A 247 0.89 31.24 11.13
C PHE A 247 0.45 32.64 11.50
N LYS A 248 0.12 32.91 12.77
CA LYS A 248 -0.27 34.25 13.24
C LYS A 248 0.73 35.32 12.84
N LYS A 249 2.03 35.00 12.97
CA LYS A 249 3.12 35.94 12.63
C LYS A 249 3.27 36.20 11.14
N ASN A 250 3.11 35.16 10.27
CA ASN A 250 3.47 35.27 8.87
C ASN A 250 2.26 35.24 7.92
N PHE A 251 1.18 34.54 8.28
CA PHE A 251 0.01 34.29 7.44
C PHE A 251 -1.28 34.32 8.27
N PRO A 252 -1.61 35.46 8.91
CA PRO A 252 -2.75 35.55 9.85
C PRO A 252 -4.12 35.30 9.20
N ASN A 253 -4.22 35.44 7.89
CA ASN A 253 -5.46 35.24 7.13
C ASN A 253 -5.53 33.83 6.49
N ALA A 254 -4.57 32.95 6.75
CA ALA A 254 -4.57 31.61 6.19
C ALA A 254 -5.79 30.82 6.68
N THR A 255 -6.64 30.42 5.74
CA THR A 255 -7.83 29.59 6.01
C THR A 255 -7.51 28.13 5.94
N CYS A 256 -6.80 27.69 4.89
CA CYS A 256 -6.40 26.31 4.74
C CYS A 256 -5.10 26.15 3.94
N ILE A 257 -4.48 24.99 4.11
CA ILE A 257 -3.37 24.52 3.29
C ILE A 257 -3.89 23.34 2.49
N ILE A 258 -3.70 23.36 1.18
CA ILE A 258 -4.14 22.28 0.28
C ILE A 258 -2.95 21.56 -0.31
N ASP A 259 -3.10 20.24 -0.48
CA ASP A 259 -2.13 19.41 -1.17
C ASP A 259 -2.82 18.19 -1.79
N CYS A 260 -2.24 17.66 -2.88
CA CYS A 260 -2.70 16.41 -3.48
C CYS A 260 -1.82 15.26 -3.03
N SER A 261 -2.47 14.19 -2.60
CA SER A 261 -1.78 12.94 -2.25
C SER A 261 -2.11 11.85 -3.26
N GLU A 262 -1.14 11.00 -3.53
CA GLU A 262 -1.31 9.85 -4.43
C GLU A 262 -1.05 8.54 -3.68
N THR A 263 -1.81 7.50 -4.05
CA THR A 263 -1.66 6.12 -3.56
C THR A 263 -1.54 5.18 -4.75
N LEU A 264 -0.62 4.22 -4.67
CA LEU A 264 -0.40 3.25 -5.73
C LEU A 264 -1.65 2.39 -5.96
N LEU A 265 -2.02 2.20 -7.21
CA LEU A 265 -3.14 1.38 -7.66
C LEU A 265 -2.60 0.14 -8.40
N GLN A 266 -3.23 -1.00 -8.17
CA GLN A 266 -2.96 -2.18 -8.99
C GLN A 266 -3.26 -1.83 -10.45
N LYS A 267 -2.34 -2.20 -11.34
CA LYS A 267 -2.44 -1.89 -12.78
C LYS A 267 -3.77 -2.37 -13.37
N PRO A 268 -4.67 -1.48 -13.81
CA PRO A 268 -5.96 -1.86 -14.36
C PRO A 268 -5.81 -2.73 -15.62
N ARG A 269 -6.74 -3.65 -15.81
CA ARG A 269 -6.79 -4.50 -17.02
C ARG A 269 -7.27 -3.68 -18.22
N ASN A 270 -8.26 -2.82 -18.02
CA ASN A 270 -8.78 -1.93 -19.06
C ASN A 270 -7.73 -0.87 -19.42
N LEU A 271 -7.50 -0.68 -20.73
CA LEU A 271 -6.51 0.27 -21.25
C LEU A 271 -6.88 1.74 -20.98
N GLY A 272 -8.17 2.09 -21.05
CA GLY A 272 -8.68 3.42 -20.70
C GLY A 272 -8.37 3.78 -19.27
N SER A 273 -8.84 2.97 -18.32
CA SER A 273 -8.59 3.15 -16.88
C SER A 273 -7.10 3.14 -16.54
N ARG A 274 -6.28 2.36 -17.28
CA ARG A 274 -4.83 2.36 -17.11
C ARG A 274 -4.22 3.69 -17.56
N GLY A 275 -4.71 4.28 -18.66
CA GLY A 275 -4.26 5.58 -19.15
C GLY A 275 -4.64 6.72 -18.23
N GLU A 276 -5.86 6.71 -17.69
CA GLU A 276 -6.39 7.73 -16.77
C GLU A 276 -5.72 7.69 -15.40
N SER A 277 -5.42 6.50 -14.88
CA SER A 277 -4.78 6.35 -13.58
C SER A 277 -3.25 6.45 -13.61
N TYR A 278 -2.61 6.58 -14.77
CA TYR A 278 -1.15 6.62 -14.86
C TYR A 278 -0.57 7.95 -14.40
N SER A 279 0.16 7.94 -13.29
CA SER A 279 0.91 9.10 -12.80
C SER A 279 2.28 9.18 -13.45
N HIS A 280 2.56 10.28 -14.13
CA HIS A 280 3.90 10.55 -14.68
C HIS A 280 4.95 10.79 -13.58
N TYR A 281 4.52 11.27 -12.42
CA TYR A 281 5.40 11.54 -11.29
C TYR A 281 5.93 10.25 -10.64
N TYR A 282 5.03 9.29 -10.41
CA TYR A 282 5.40 8.00 -9.81
C TYR A 282 5.78 6.93 -10.85
N SER A 283 5.55 7.16 -12.15
CA SER A 283 5.72 6.18 -13.23
C SER A 283 4.90 4.88 -13.03
N HIS A 284 3.79 4.99 -12.30
CA HIS A 284 2.87 3.90 -11.96
C HIS A 284 1.42 4.36 -12.05
N ASN A 285 0.49 3.39 -12.02
CA ASN A 285 -0.92 3.70 -11.84
C ASN A 285 -1.17 4.10 -10.39
N THR A 286 -1.84 5.22 -10.17
CA THR A 286 -2.15 5.80 -8.87
C THR A 286 -3.57 6.30 -8.81
N VAL A 287 -4.05 6.46 -7.60
CA VAL A 287 -5.25 7.23 -7.25
C VAL A 287 -4.80 8.49 -6.56
N LYS A 288 -5.36 9.63 -6.95
CA LYS A 288 -5.01 10.96 -6.46
C LYS A 288 -6.22 11.62 -5.80
N TYR A 289 -6.00 12.30 -4.71
CA TYR A 289 -7.03 13.01 -3.95
C TYR A 289 -6.48 14.28 -3.33
N LEU A 290 -7.34 15.30 -3.20
CA LEU A 290 -7.03 16.59 -2.60
C LEU A 290 -7.36 16.58 -1.11
N VAL A 291 -6.47 17.11 -0.29
CA VAL A 291 -6.66 17.29 1.15
C VAL A 291 -6.55 18.77 1.49
N ALA A 292 -7.50 19.29 2.28
CA ALA A 292 -7.40 20.63 2.87
C ALA A 292 -7.27 20.52 4.39
N VAL A 293 -6.29 21.22 4.93
CA VAL A 293 -5.91 21.17 6.35
C VAL A 293 -5.95 22.59 6.93
N ALA A 294 -6.56 22.75 8.09
CA ALA A 294 -6.49 24.00 8.85
C ALA A 294 -5.06 24.27 9.32
N PRO A 295 -4.71 25.52 9.62
CA PRO A 295 -3.41 25.87 10.21
C PRO A 295 -3.07 25.08 11.48
N CYS A 296 -4.06 24.71 12.30
CA CYS A 296 -3.87 23.88 13.49
C CYS A 296 -3.52 22.40 13.18
N GLY A 297 -3.65 21.99 11.92
CA GLY A 297 -3.34 20.62 11.48
C GLY A 297 -4.57 19.70 11.37
N LEU A 298 -5.77 20.21 11.64
CA LEU A 298 -7.02 19.47 11.45
C LEU A 298 -7.35 19.37 9.97
N ILE A 299 -7.74 18.19 9.50
CA ILE A 299 -8.16 17.99 8.12
C ILE A 299 -9.62 18.45 8.00
N MET A 300 -9.89 19.44 7.19
CA MET A 300 -11.26 19.98 6.98
C MET A 300 -11.95 19.39 5.75
N PHE A 301 -11.19 18.94 4.77
CA PHE A 301 -11.72 18.43 3.51
C PHE A 301 -10.85 17.35 2.91
N VAL A 302 -11.49 16.34 2.33
CA VAL A 302 -10.88 15.32 1.46
C VAL A 302 -11.77 15.18 0.24
N SER A 303 -11.19 15.27 -0.95
CA SER A 303 -11.95 15.11 -2.20
C SER A 303 -12.27 13.65 -2.49
N ALA A 304 -13.15 13.42 -3.46
CA ALA A 304 -13.25 12.17 -4.16
C ALA A 304 -11.91 11.76 -4.81
N ALA A 305 -11.78 10.48 -5.19
CA ALA A 305 -10.60 9.96 -5.83
C ALA A 305 -10.60 10.22 -7.33
N TYR A 306 -9.44 10.59 -7.84
CA TYR A 306 -9.18 10.83 -9.25
C TYR A 306 -8.07 9.90 -9.74
N GLY A 307 -8.04 9.63 -11.05
CA GLY A 307 -6.90 8.94 -11.63
C GLY A 307 -5.63 9.77 -11.53
N GLY A 308 -4.47 9.12 -11.34
CA GLY A 308 -3.19 9.81 -11.16
C GLY A 308 -2.76 10.76 -12.30
N ARG A 309 -3.38 10.64 -13.46
CA ARG A 309 -3.18 11.56 -14.58
C ARG A 309 -3.82 12.94 -14.38
N CYS A 310 -4.82 13.05 -13.50
CA CYS A 310 -5.53 14.30 -13.26
C CYS A 310 -4.58 15.37 -12.71
N SER A 311 -4.73 16.61 -13.21
CA SER A 311 -3.96 17.75 -12.69
C SER A 311 -4.54 18.27 -11.39
N ASP A 312 -3.70 18.85 -10.52
CA ASP A 312 -4.12 19.45 -9.26
C ASP A 312 -5.17 20.57 -9.50
N LYS A 313 -5.04 21.30 -10.62
CA LYS A 313 -6.00 22.32 -11.02
C LYS A 313 -7.38 21.72 -11.31
N PHE A 314 -7.43 20.61 -12.08
CA PHE A 314 -8.69 19.94 -12.38
C PHE A 314 -9.36 19.42 -11.10
N ILE A 315 -8.59 18.76 -10.23
CA ILE A 315 -9.09 18.24 -8.96
C ILE A 315 -9.63 19.38 -8.09
N THR A 316 -8.92 20.51 -7.99
CA THR A 316 -9.39 21.65 -7.21
C THR A 316 -10.71 22.23 -7.78
N MET A 317 -10.86 22.25 -9.09
CA MET A 317 -12.07 22.76 -9.76
C MET A 317 -13.27 21.83 -9.54
N ASP A 318 -13.06 20.52 -9.68
CA ASP A 318 -14.12 19.52 -9.71
C ASP A 318 -14.51 18.98 -8.31
N SER A 319 -13.59 19.02 -7.34
CA SER A 319 -13.78 18.41 -6.00
C SER A 319 -14.82 19.08 -5.12
N GLY A 320 -15.33 20.26 -5.50
CA GLY A 320 -16.25 21.03 -4.68
C GLY A 320 -15.60 21.85 -3.55
N ILE A 321 -14.28 21.79 -3.35
CA ILE A 321 -13.59 22.58 -2.31
C ILE A 321 -13.83 24.08 -2.43
N LEU A 322 -14.00 24.58 -3.66
CA LEU A 322 -14.21 25.98 -3.95
C LEU A 322 -15.52 26.53 -3.36
N THR A 323 -16.50 25.69 -3.03
CA THR A 323 -17.78 26.10 -2.44
C THR A 323 -17.64 26.49 -0.96
N TYR A 324 -16.60 25.99 -0.30
CA TYR A 324 -16.29 26.28 1.10
C TYR A 324 -15.51 27.58 1.30
N LEU A 325 -14.84 28.06 0.24
CA LEU A 325 -13.99 29.23 0.29
C LEU A 325 -14.83 30.53 0.16
N LYS A 326 -14.57 31.48 1.04
CA LYS A 326 -15.24 32.78 1.09
C LYS A 326 -14.31 33.92 0.62
N PRO A 327 -14.87 35.03 0.11
CA PRO A 327 -14.07 36.23 -0.21
C PRO A 327 -13.22 36.68 0.98
N GLY A 328 -11.94 36.93 0.75
CA GLY A 328 -10.99 37.33 1.79
C GLY A 328 -10.29 36.16 2.48
N ASP A 329 -10.59 34.90 2.11
CA ASP A 329 -9.83 33.75 2.54
C ASP A 329 -8.45 33.68 1.88
N GLU A 330 -7.52 33.02 2.55
CA GLU A 330 -6.18 32.78 2.03
C GLU A 330 -5.89 31.27 2.01
N VAL A 331 -5.62 30.74 0.80
CA VAL A 331 -5.31 29.33 0.56
C VAL A 331 -3.84 29.18 0.29
N MET A 332 -3.18 28.30 1.03
CA MET A 332 -1.79 27.95 0.84
C MET A 332 -1.68 26.65 0.04
N ALA A 333 -0.77 26.61 -0.94
CA ALA A 333 -0.57 25.41 -1.75
C ALA A 333 0.89 25.26 -2.19
N ASP A 334 1.22 24.11 -2.80
CA ASP A 334 2.54 23.94 -3.42
C ASP A 334 2.65 24.70 -4.75
N ARG A 335 3.87 24.84 -5.18
CA ARG A 335 4.23 25.50 -6.44
C ARG A 335 3.52 24.90 -7.65
N GLY A 336 3.19 23.61 -7.62
CA GLY A 336 2.48 22.89 -8.68
C GLY A 336 1.02 23.33 -8.88
N PHE A 337 0.41 23.98 -7.88
CA PHE A 337 -1.00 24.39 -7.95
C PHE A 337 -1.18 25.65 -8.79
N THR A 338 -1.51 25.50 -10.06
CA THR A 338 -1.79 26.60 -11.00
C THR A 338 -3.25 27.02 -10.95
N ILE A 339 -3.80 27.32 -9.76
CA ILE A 339 -5.21 27.59 -9.48
C ILE A 339 -5.52 29.08 -9.22
N LYS A 340 -4.58 29.96 -9.56
CA LYS A 340 -4.72 31.40 -9.27
C LYS A 340 -5.95 32.02 -9.91
N ASP A 341 -6.30 31.63 -11.12
CA ASP A 341 -7.48 32.04 -11.85
C ASP A 341 -8.77 31.63 -11.14
N LEU A 342 -8.90 30.38 -10.72
CA LEU A 342 -10.06 29.84 -10.00
C LEU A 342 -10.34 30.57 -8.68
N LEU A 343 -9.26 30.91 -7.94
CA LEU A 343 -9.36 31.62 -6.66
C LEU A 343 -9.60 33.11 -6.84
N PHE A 344 -9.04 33.72 -7.89
CA PHE A 344 -9.21 35.14 -8.18
C PHE A 344 -10.68 35.52 -8.42
N GLU A 345 -11.42 34.71 -9.19
CA GLU A 345 -12.86 34.90 -9.42
C GLU A 345 -13.68 34.94 -8.10
N ARG A 346 -13.21 34.23 -7.07
CA ARG A 346 -13.86 34.15 -5.74
C ARG A 346 -13.32 35.15 -4.73
N LYS A 347 -12.40 36.03 -5.14
CA LYS A 347 -11.70 36.98 -4.25
C LYS A 347 -10.94 36.29 -3.11
N VAL A 348 -10.41 35.09 -3.41
CA VAL A 348 -9.59 34.30 -2.49
C VAL A 348 -8.12 34.45 -2.88
N ARG A 349 -7.25 34.65 -1.88
CA ARG A 349 -5.81 34.81 -2.12
C ARG A 349 -5.10 33.47 -2.15
N LEU A 350 -4.26 33.27 -3.16
CA LEU A 350 -3.36 32.09 -3.26
C LEU A 350 -1.97 32.45 -2.74
N VAL A 351 -1.46 31.64 -1.81
CA VAL A 351 -0.11 31.71 -1.26
C VAL A 351 0.68 30.49 -1.71
N ILE A 352 1.65 30.70 -2.58
CA ILE A 352 2.55 29.65 -3.10
C ILE A 352 4.01 30.12 -3.04
N PRO A 353 4.99 29.20 -3.00
CA PRO A 353 6.41 29.54 -3.09
C PRO A 353 6.75 30.29 -4.37
N ALA A 354 7.69 31.20 -4.32
CA ALA A 354 8.11 32.00 -5.46
C ALA A 354 8.67 31.12 -6.59
N PHE A 355 8.39 31.55 -7.85
CA PHE A 355 8.92 30.92 -9.06
C PHE A 355 10.21 31.59 -9.52
N THR A 356 11.18 30.79 -9.92
CA THR A 356 12.34 31.27 -10.70
C THR A 356 11.93 31.48 -12.14
N LYS A 357 11.93 32.72 -12.61
CA LYS A 357 11.70 33.04 -14.03
C LYS A 357 13.02 32.97 -14.80
N LYS A 358 13.05 32.23 -15.92
CA LYS A 358 14.11 32.24 -16.95
C LYS A 358 15.57 32.33 -16.38
N ARG A 359 16.02 31.31 -15.62
CA ARG A 359 17.40 31.18 -15.14
C ARG A 359 17.90 32.29 -14.19
N ARG A 360 17.03 33.16 -13.66
CA ARG A 360 17.39 34.15 -12.64
C ARG A 360 17.28 33.52 -11.26
N GLN A 361 18.23 33.86 -10.38
CA GLN A 361 18.13 33.50 -8.97
C GLN A 361 16.98 34.25 -8.29
N LEU A 362 16.41 33.65 -7.25
CA LEU A 362 15.42 34.32 -6.40
C LEU A 362 16.10 35.47 -5.64
N THR A 363 15.38 36.57 -5.46
CA THR A 363 15.85 37.64 -4.55
C THR A 363 15.83 37.13 -3.10
N GLU A 364 16.58 37.78 -2.25
CA GLU A 364 16.66 37.46 -0.81
C GLU A 364 15.29 37.47 -0.15
N GLU A 365 14.45 38.45 -0.49
CA GLU A 365 13.08 38.55 0.00
C GLU A 365 12.23 37.35 -0.47
N GLN A 366 12.36 36.92 -1.74
CA GLN A 366 11.66 35.77 -2.29
C GLN A 366 12.12 34.46 -1.65
N VAL A 367 13.40 34.33 -1.33
CA VAL A 367 13.95 33.19 -0.60
C VAL A 367 13.39 33.15 0.83
N THR A 368 13.41 34.28 1.52
CA THR A 368 12.88 34.39 2.89
C THR A 368 11.38 34.09 2.91
N TYR A 369 10.59 34.64 1.99
CA TYR A 369 9.16 34.36 1.84
C TYR A 369 8.90 32.88 1.56
N THR A 370 9.65 32.26 0.66
CA THR A 370 9.54 30.84 0.34
C THR A 370 9.85 29.95 1.55
N ARG A 371 10.87 30.31 2.36
CA ARG A 371 11.19 29.60 3.61
C ARG A 371 10.06 29.71 4.64
N ARG A 372 9.41 30.88 4.78
CA ARG A 372 8.26 31.07 5.66
C ARG A 372 7.10 30.15 5.24
N ILE A 373 6.80 30.06 3.95
CA ILE A 373 5.77 29.14 3.41
C ILE A 373 6.14 27.68 3.72
N ALA A 374 7.39 27.27 3.46
CA ALA A 374 7.84 25.91 3.70
C ALA A 374 7.68 25.49 5.17
N ASN A 375 7.99 26.38 6.10
CA ASN A 375 7.87 26.11 7.54
C ASN A 375 6.44 25.82 7.97
N VAL A 376 5.45 26.46 7.37
CA VAL A 376 4.03 26.26 7.73
C VAL A 376 3.37 25.15 6.91
N ARG A 377 3.84 24.87 5.69
CA ARG A 377 3.33 23.77 4.87
C ARG A 377 3.59 22.38 5.46
N ILE A 378 4.54 22.23 6.36
CA ILE A 378 4.80 20.96 7.05
C ILE A 378 3.55 20.38 7.74
N HIS A 379 2.57 21.23 8.08
CA HIS A 379 1.33 20.79 8.72
C HIS A 379 0.47 19.91 7.78
N VAL A 380 0.34 20.27 6.50
CA VAL A 380 -0.40 19.42 5.54
C VAL A 380 0.32 18.10 5.26
N GLU A 381 1.64 18.13 5.18
CA GLU A 381 2.43 16.91 4.99
C GLU A 381 2.30 15.96 6.20
N ARG A 382 2.29 16.52 7.41
CA ARG A 382 2.03 15.76 8.65
C ARG A 382 0.62 15.17 8.68
N ALA A 383 -0.39 15.93 8.25
CA ALA A 383 -1.76 15.45 8.16
C ALA A 383 -1.89 14.31 7.16
N ILE A 384 -1.34 14.46 5.95
CA ILE A 384 -1.30 13.40 4.93
C ILE A 384 -0.55 12.16 5.45
N ARG A 385 0.56 12.35 6.18
CA ARG A 385 1.28 11.24 6.80
C ARG A 385 0.44 10.52 7.85
N ARG A 386 -0.37 11.25 8.62
CA ARG A 386 -1.32 10.65 9.57
C ARG A 386 -2.38 9.82 8.85
N LEU A 387 -2.96 10.31 7.75
CA LEU A 387 -3.88 9.53 6.91
C LEU A 387 -3.25 8.22 6.44
N LYS A 388 -2.02 8.27 5.94
CA LYS A 388 -1.29 7.11 5.40
C LYS A 388 -0.84 6.07 6.43
N VAL A 389 -1.13 6.27 7.72
CA VAL A 389 -0.98 5.20 8.73
C VAL A 389 -2.02 4.10 8.53
N TYR A 390 -3.16 4.43 7.93
CA TYR A 390 -4.06 3.43 7.38
C TYR A 390 -3.44 2.89 6.09
N LYS A 391 -3.01 1.62 6.14
CA LYS A 391 -2.21 1.01 5.07
C LYS A 391 -2.97 0.93 3.74
N ILE A 392 -4.30 0.98 3.77
CA ILE A 392 -5.11 1.08 2.58
C ILE A 392 -4.80 2.35 1.75
N LEU A 393 -4.37 3.44 2.40
CA LEU A 393 -4.01 4.71 1.76
C LEU A 393 -2.51 4.82 1.42
N SER A 394 -1.69 3.82 1.79
CA SER A 394 -0.23 3.85 1.59
C SER A 394 0.32 2.67 0.80
N GLN A 395 -0.45 1.60 0.64
CA GLN A 395 -0.06 0.39 -0.08
C GLN A 395 -0.82 0.28 -1.40
N ILE A 396 -0.41 -0.68 -2.24
CA ILE A 396 -1.07 -0.95 -3.52
C ILE A 396 -2.52 -1.36 -3.30
N LEU A 397 -3.43 -0.57 -3.86
CA LEU A 397 -4.86 -0.81 -3.77
C LEU A 397 -5.30 -1.90 -4.76
N GLN A 398 -6.10 -2.82 -4.26
CA GLN A 398 -6.77 -3.86 -5.05
C GLN A 398 -8.26 -3.56 -5.24
N PHE A 399 -8.74 -2.42 -4.76
CA PHE A 399 -10.13 -2.00 -4.77
C PHE A 399 -10.53 -1.15 -5.98
N SER A 400 -11.84 -0.95 -6.14
CA SER A 400 -12.38 0.07 -7.02
C SER A 400 -12.05 1.49 -6.52
N ILE A 401 -12.04 2.47 -7.40
CA ILE A 401 -11.82 3.88 -7.06
C ILE A 401 -12.85 4.36 -6.03
N TYR A 402 -14.11 3.94 -6.18
CA TYR A 402 -15.19 4.27 -5.25
C TYR A 402 -14.91 3.84 -3.78
N GLN A 403 -14.46 2.60 -3.57
CA GLN A 403 -14.11 2.13 -2.22
C GLN A 403 -12.90 2.87 -1.64
N PHE A 404 -12.06 3.44 -2.50
CA PHE A 404 -10.95 4.29 -2.06
C PHE A 404 -11.45 5.64 -1.52
N ASP A 405 -12.46 6.25 -2.14
CA ASP A 405 -13.05 7.50 -1.67
C ASP A 405 -13.50 7.38 -0.22
N ILE A 406 -14.24 6.31 0.06
CA ILE A 406 -14.71 6.00 1.40
C ILE A 406 -13.55 5.73 2.36
N ALA A 407 -12.54 4.97 1.93
CA ALA A 407 -11.39 4.67 2.76
C ALA A 407 -10.55 5.92 3.08
N ALA A 408 -10.39 6.85 2.14
CA ALA A 408 -9.70 8.11 2.35
C ALA A 408 -10.44 9.00 3.35
N PHE A 409 -11.76 9.05 3.23
CA PHE A 409 -12.64 9.74 4.15
C PHE A 409 -12.57 9.15 5.57
N LEU A 410 -12.71 7.83 5.71
CA LEU A 410 -12.64 7.15 7.00
C LEU A 410 -11.25 7.24 7.64
N GLY A 411 -10.19 7.17 6.85
CA GLY A 411 -8.82 7.36 7.32
C GLY A 411 -8.58 8.74 7.95
N LYS A 412 -9.34 9.76 7.50
CA LYS A 412 -9.34 11.09 8.11
C LYS A 412 -9.96 11.04 9.50
N LEU A 413 -11.17 10.50 9.59
CA LEU A 413 -12.01 10.60 10.77
C LEU A 413 -11.51 9.73 11.94
N LEU A 414 -11.06 8.52 11.65
CA LEU A 414 -10.61 7.57 12.69
C LEU A 414 -9.28 7.97 13.34
N ARG A 415 -8.70 9.12 12.98
CA ARG A 415 -7.44 9.62 13.52
C ARG A 415 -7.53 10.96 14.24
N GLU A 416 -8.62 11.62 14.13
CA GLU A 416 -8.98 12.83 14.89
C GLU A 416 -9.81 12.48 16.13
#